data_d34cfa3e1d9c1bed3095bc7814d03607
#
_entry.id   d34cfa3e1d9c1bed3095bc7814d03607
#
_cell.length_a   1.000
_cell.length_b   1.000
_cell.length_c   1.000
_cell.angle_alpha   90.00
_cell.angle_beta   90.00
_cell.angle_gamma   90.00
#
_symmetry.space_group_name_H-M   'P 1'
#
loop_
_entity.id
_entity.type
_entity.pdbx_description
1 polymer ?
#
loop_
_entity_poly.entity_id
_entity_poly.type
_entity_poly.pdbx_seq_one_letter_code
_entity_poly.pdbx_strand_id
1 'polypeptide(L)'
;MRHLAKTLAVFVSAAIIALTAAPAFAGPAETAFLQKLTASWTGRGKLTGAQSGPVACRLVISGGNTSVKYQGRCTIPDMASQAFNGAISYNDKLSRYEIRSISGSVPGIKRGNSLVFTTKDNSMGGRAYSTMTFSPSSLVMNFTIVDKQGEKTTSRISFSR
;
A
#
# COMPACT_ATOMS: atom_id res chain seq x y z
N MET A 1 -35.49 11.55 75.73
CA MET A 1 -34.35 12.22 75.09
C MET A 1 -34.17 11.64 73.67
N ARG A 2 -34.40 12.47 72.69
CA ARG A 2 -34.59 12.07 71.28
C ARG A 2 -33.27 12.09 70.56
N HIS A 3 -32.82 10.99 69.97
CA HIS A 3 -31.71 10.95 69.01
C HIS A 3 -32.25 10.90 67.58
N LEU A 4 -32.09 12.04 66.88
CA LEU A 4 -32.29 12.14 65.42
C LEU A 4 -31.11 11.49 64.69
N ALA A 5 -31.35 10.40 63.99
CA ALA A 5 -30.41 9.85 62.99
C ALA A 5 -30.63 10.57 61.68
N LYS A 6 -29.61 11.32 61.25
CA LYS A 6 -29.58 11.93 59.90
C LYS A 6 -28.99 10.94 58.92
N THR A 7 -29.81 10.39 58.06
CA THR A 7 -29.41 9.58 56.89
C THR A 7 -28.98 10.49 55.78
N LEU A 8 -27.67 10.47 55.44
CA LEU A 8 -27.08 11.16 54.31
C LEU A 8 -27.18 10.27 53.07
N ALA A 9 -28.05 10.61 52.14
CA ALA A 9 -28.17 9.93 50.86
C ALA A 9 -27.09 10.47 49.89
N VAL A 10 -26.13 9.65 49.58
CA VAL A 10 -25.10 9.95 48.56
C VAL A 10 -25.63 9.53 47.19
N PHE A 11 -26.00 10.50 46.36
CA PHE A 11 -26.31 10.27 44.95
C PHE A 11 -25.00 10.12 44.17
N VAL A 12 -24.66 8.89 43.80
CA VAL A 12 -23.59 8.61 42.82
C VAL A 12 -24.17 8.74 41.43
N SER A 13 -23.92 9.87 40.80
CA SER A 13 -24.24 10.10 39.37
C SER A 13 -23.21 9.39 38.51
N ALA A 14 -23.55 8.21 37.98
CA ALA A 14 -22.76 7.52 36.97
C ALA A 14 -22.91 8.25 35.63
N ALA A 15 -21.91 9.07 35.27
CA ALA A 15 -21.81 9.66 33.94
C ALA A 15 -21.42 8.56 32.94
N ILE A 16 -22.37 8.04 32.17
CA ILE A 16 -22.12 7.14 31.05
C ILE A 16 -21.54 7.97 29.92
N ILE A 17 -20.22 7.92 29.73
CA ILE A 17 -19.55 8.49 28.57
C ILE A 17 -19.83 7.54 27.39
N ALA A 18 -20.84 7.85 26.58
CA ALA A 18 -21.07 7.19 25.30
C ALA A 18 -19.93 7.55 24.36
N LEU A 19 -18.95 6.64 24.19
CA LEU A 19 -17.98 6.71 23.11
C LEU A 19 -18.75 6.52 21.80
N THR A 20 -19.13 7.61 21.16
CA THR A 20 -19.60 7.60 19.79
C THR A 20 -18.40 7.27 18.90
N ALA A 21 -18.31 6.02 18.43
CA ALA A 21 -17.38 5.66 17.38
C ALA A 21 -17.73 6.47 16.13
N ALA A 22 -16.97 7.54 15.84
CA ALA A 22 -17.12 8.29 14.62
C ALA A 22 -16.85 7.35 13.43
N PRO A 23 -17.65 7.42 12.34
CA PRO A 23 -17.38 6.64 11.15
C PRO A 23 -15.98 7.00 10.64
N ALA A 24 -15.14 5.96 10.45
CA ALA A 24 -13.79 6.12 9.94
C ALA A 24 -13.87 6.43 8.42
N PHE A 25 -14.08 7.68 8.08
CA PHE A 25 -13.82 8.17 6.72
C PHE A 25 -12.30 8.26 6.51
N ALA A 26 -11.85 8.14 5.23
CA ALA A 26 -10.45 8.40 4.88
C ALA A 26 -10.06 9.72 5.54
N GLY A 27 -9.37 9.60 6.65
CA GLY A 27 -9.03 10.75 7.47
C GLY A 27 -8.08 11.67 6.71
N PRO A 28 -7.90 12.91 7.16
CA PRO A 28 -6.91 13.82 6.59
C PRO A 28 -5.51 13.21 6.51
N ALA A 29 -5.19 12.30 7.42
CA ALA A 29 -3.89 11.61 7.46
C ALA A 29 -3.68 10.63 6.30
N GLU A 30 -4.69 9.84 5.93
CA GLU A 30 -4.65 8.88 4.82
C GLU A 30 -4.56 9.62 3.49
N THR A 31 -5.36 10.66 3.31
CA THR A 31 -5.33 11.55 2.16
C THR A 31 -3.98 12.25 2.01
N ALA A 32 -3.47 12.85 3.07
CA ALA A 32 -2.17 13.52 3.06
C ALA A 32 -1.02 12.55 2.76
N PHE A 33 -1.12 11.31 3.23
CA PHE A 33 -0.14 10.28 2.90
C PHE A 33 -0.14 9.95 1.41
N LEU A 34 -1.31 9.72 0.80
CA LEU A 34 -1.44 9.43 -0.63
C LEU A 34 -0.90 10.58 -1.48
N GLN A 35 -1.21 11.82 -1.12
CA GLN A 35 -0.69 13.00 -1.82
C GLN A 35 0.83 13.09 -1.78
N LYS A 36 1.47 12.71 -0.68
CA LYS A 36 2.94 12.67 -0.58
C LYS A 36 3.60 11.67 -1.52
N LEU A 37 2.85 10.69 -2.05
CA LEU A 37 3.35 9.74 -3.05
C LEU A 37 3.40 10.32 -4.45
N THR A 38 2.68 11.42 -4.74
CA THR A 38 2.60 12.04 -6.07
C THR A 38 3.96 12.58 -6.49
N ALA A 39 4.48 12.05 -7.58
CA ALA A 39 5.75 12.44 -8.19
C ALA A 39 5.97 11.68 -9.50
N SER A 40 6.99 12.12 -10.23
CA SER A 40 7.66 11.31 -11.26
C SER A 40 8.83 10.59 -10.62
N TRP A 41 8.92 9.30 -10.84
CA TRP A 41 9.90 8.40 -10.25
C TRP A 41 10.72 7.72 -11.34
N THR A 42 12.02 7.66 -11.16
CA THR A 42 12.94 6.90 -12.01
C THR A 42 13.48 5.71 -11.24
N GLY A 43 13.25 4.51 -11.77
CA GLY A 43 13.64 3.24 -11.15
C GLY A 43 14.82 2.61 -11.85
N ARG A 44 15.74 2.04 -11.08
CA ARG A 44 16.85 1.23 -11.58
C ARG A 44 16.98 -0.04 -10.76
N GLY A 45 17.29 -1.12 -11.47
CA GLY A 45 17.45 -2.44 -10.85
C GLY A 45 18.23 -3.39 -11.76
N LYS A 46 18.28 -4.65 -11.35
CA LYS A 46 18.93 -5.72 -12.10
C LYS A 46 18.09 -7.00 -11.98
N LEU A 47 17.92 -7.71 -13.08
CA LEU A 47 17.48 -9.09 -13.08
C LEU A 47 18.65 -10.01 -12.68
N THR A 48 18.32 -11.06 -11.94
CA THR A 48 19.28 -12.10 -11.50
C THR A 48 18.60 -13.47 -11.55
N GLY A 49 19.31 -14.47 -11.97
CA GLY A 49 18.83 -15.86 -12.10
C GLY A 49 18.77 -16.31 -13.55
N ALA A 50 17.72 -17.01 -13.95
CA ALA A 50 17.54 -17.54 -15.30
C ALA A 50 17.61 -16.44 -16.37
N GLN A 51 17.12 -15.24 -16.03
CA GLN A 51 17.33 -14.05 -16.82
C GLN A 51 18.18 -13.06 -16.04
N SER A 52 19.10 -12.37 -16.72
CA SER A 52 19.96 -11.38 -16.11
C SER A 52 20.09 -10.14 -17.00
N GLY A 53 20.24 -8.99 -16.38
CA GLY A 53 20.39 -7.73 -17.09
C GLY A 53 19.90 -6.52 -16.30
N PRO A 54 20.23 -5.31 -16.74
CA PRO A 54 19.74 -4.09 -16.09
C PRO A 54 18.24 -3.91 -16.34
N VAL A 55 17.56 -3.26 -15.38
CA VAL A 55 16.16 -2.85 -15.49
C VAL A 55 16.10 -1.36 -15.29
N ALA A 56 15.44 -0.64 -16.19
CA ALA A 56 15.16 0.77 -16.07
C ALA A 56 13.64 0.99 -16.10
N CYS A 57 13.11 1.72 -15.13
CA CYS A 57 11.69 2.02 -15.02
C CYS A 57 11.43 3.52 -14.91
N ARG A 58 10.28 3.93 -15.44
CA ARG A 58 9.68 5.24 -15.15
C ARG A 58 8.30 5.02 -14.57
N LEU A 59 7.95 5.79 -13.57
CA LEU A 59 6.66 5.72 -12.91
C LEU A 59 6.19 7.13 -12.58
N VAL A 60 4.96 7.45 -12.94
CA VAL A 60 4.29 8.69 -12.55
C VAL A 60 3.17 8.32 -11.60
N ILE A 61 3.15 8.94 -10.45
CA ILE A 61 2.05 8.89 -9.49
C ILE A 61 1.41 10.26 -9.48
N SER A 62 0.13 10.31 -9.80
CA SER A 62 -0.65 11.54 -9.86
C SER A 62 -2.03 11.31 -9.25
N GLY A 63 -2.70 12.35 -8.82
CA GLY A 63 -4.07 12.15 -8.41
C GLY A 63 -4.61 13.13 -7.39
N GLY A 64 -5.79 12.79 -6.92
CA GLY A 64 -6.65 13.60 -6.09
C GLY A 64 -6.60 13.22 -4.60
N ASN A 65 -7.64 13.67 -3.89
CA ASN A 65 -7.65 13.64 -2.42
C ASN A 65 -7.78 12.23 -1.83
N THR A 66 -8.57 11.34 -2.42
CA THR A 66 -8.89 10.02 -1.85
C THR A 66 -8.21 8.86 -2.56
N SER A 67 -7.62 9.11 -3.73
CA SER A 67 -6.86 8.11 -4.47
C SER A 67 -5.79 8.75 -5.34
N VAL A 68 -4.72 8.03 -5.59
CA VAL A 68 -3.67 8.38 -6.55
C VAL A 68 -3.63 7.31 -7.64
N LYS A 69 -3.47 7.75 -8.88
CA LYS A 69 -3.24 6.87 -10.03
C LYS A 69 -1.74 6.71 -10.23
N TYR A 70 -1.32 5.54 -10.64
CA TYR A 70 0.05 5.31 -11.06
C TYR A 70 0.09 4.74 -12.47
N GLN A 71 1.05 5.17 -13.24
CA GLN A 71 1.36 4.68 -14.58
C GLN A 71 2.86 4.52 -14.69
N GLY A 72 3.32 3.35 -15.07
CA GLY A 72 4.73 3.05 -15.18
C GLY A 72 5.05 2.17 -16.38
N ARG A 73 6.32 2.19 -16.73
CA ARG A 73 6.91 1.35 -17.76
C ARG A 73 8.31 0.94 -17.32
N CYS A 74 8.61 -0.35 -17.42
CA CYS A 74 9.94 -0.89 -17.24
C CYS A 74 10.47 -1.40 -18.58
N THR A 75 11.74 -1.16 -18.82
CA THR A 75 12.47 -1.64 -19.99
C THR A 75 13.63 -2.52 -19.51
N ILE A 76 13.76 -3.66 -20.12
CA ILE A 76 14.85 -4.60 -19.95
C ILE A 76 15.47 -4.73 -21.35
N PRO A 77 16.78 -4.46 -21.54
CA PRO A 77 17.44 -4.63 -22.83
C PRO A 77 17.15 -6.03 -23.38
N ASP A 78 16.99 -6.10 -24.69
CA ASP A 78 16.70 -7.34 -25.44
C ASP A 78 15.37 -8.04 -25.07
N MET A 79 14.53 -7.39 -24.28
CA MET A 79 13.19 -7.86 -23.90
C MET A 79 12.13 -6.81 -24.17
N ALA A 80 10.87 -7.26 -24.26
CA ALA A 80 9.73 -6.35 -24.42
C ALA A 80 9.56 -5.40 -23.23
N SER A 81 9.27 -4.16 -23.54
CA SER A 81 8.92 -3.16 -22.53
C SER A 81 7.59 -3.50 -21.85
N GLN A 82 7.56 -3.50 -20.53
CA GLN A 82 6.37 -3.82 -19.74
C GLN A 82 5.74 -2.56 -19.15
N ALA A 83 4.50 -2.28 -19.54
CA ALA A 83 3.70 -1.22 -18.93
C ALA A 83 2.86 -1.76 -17.76
N PHE A 84 2.65 -0.92 -16.75
CA PHE A 84 1.77 -1.23 -15.62
C PHE A 84 1.08 0.04 -15.13
N ASN A 85 -0.16 -0.11 -14.68
CA ASN A 85 -0.96 1.01 -14.19
C ASN A 85 -1.96 0.54 -13.15
N GLY A 86 -2.52 1.50 -12.41
CA GLY A 86 -3.56 1.26 -11.42
C GLY A 86 -3.81 2.49 -10.56
N ALA A 87 -4.48 2.27 -9.44
CA ALA A 87 -4.76 3.29 -8.45
C ALA A 87 -4.49 2.76 -7.04
N ILE A 88 -4.04 3.66 -6.16
CA ILE A 88 -3.92 3.41 -4.72
C ILE A 88 -4.97 4.28 -4.04
N SER A 89 -5.83 3.67 -3.24
CA SER A 89 -6.86 4.36 -2.46
C SER A 89 -6.93 3.82 -1.04
N TYR A 90 -7.52 4.60 -0.15
CA TYR A 90 -7.92 4.10 1.16
C TYR A 90 -9.37 3.63 1.09
N ASN A 91 -9.65 2.45 1.61
CA ASN A 91 -10.98 1.88 1.69
C ASN A 91 -11.50 2.06 3.12
N ASP A 92 -12.41 3.00 3.31
CA ASP A 92 -12.96 3.35 4.63
C ASP A 92 -13.70 2.17 5.29
N LYS A 93 -14.46 1.42 4.50
CA LYS A 93 -15.25 0.29 5.01
C LYS A 93 -14.37 -0.82 5.59
N LEU A 94 -13.19 -1.01 5.00
CA LEU A 94 -12.23 -2.04 5.39
C LEU A 94 -11.05 -1.47 6.19
N SER A 95 -11.04 -0.14 6.43
CA SER A 95 -9.98 0.58 7.16
C SER A 95 -8.58 0.23 6.68
N ARG A 96 -8.40 0.14 5.35
CA ARG A 96 -7.11 -0.25 4.74
C ARG A 96 -6.86 0.42 3.40
N TYR A 97 -5.59 0.50 3.03
CA TYR A 97 -5.20 0.86 1.68
C TYR A 97 -5.41 -0.31 0.72
N GLU A 98 -5.72 0.00 -0.53
CA GLU A 98 -5.85 -0.97 -1.61
C GLU A 98 -5.16 -0.45 -2.87
N ILE A 99 -4.45 -1.33 -3.57
CA ILE A 99 -4.05 -1.12 -4.97
C ILE A 99 -5.09 -1.79 -5.86
N ARG A 100 -5.57 -1.08 -6.87
CA ARG A 100 -6.49 -1.61 -7.88
C ARG A 100 -5.87 -1.48 -9.25
N SER A 101 -5.93 -2.55 -10.01
CA SER A 101 -5.49 -2.64 -11.41
C SER A 101 -6.48 -3.47 -12.20
N ILE A 102 -6.23 -3.67 -13.48
CA ILE A 102 -7.04 -4.59 -14.31
C ILE A 102 -6.98 -6.05 -13.79
N SER A 103 -5.90 -6.40 -13.09
CA SER A 103 -5.71 -7.74 -12.51
C SER A 103 -6.42 -7.93 -11.17
N GLY A 104 -7.12 -6.91 -10.66
CA GLY A 104 -7.87 -6.98 -9.40
C GLY A 104 -7.42 -5.98 -8.35
N SER A 105 -7.80 -6.27 -7.10
CA SER A 105 -7.49 -5.44 -5.93
C SER A 105 -6.56 -6.18 -4.97
N VAL A 106 -5.57 -5.49 -4.46
CA VAL A 106 -4.59 -6.02 -3.50
C VAL A 106 -4.59 -5.15 -2.25
N PRO A 107 -4.78 -5.73 -1.05
CA PRO A 107 -4.71 -4.98 0.19
C PRO A 107 -3.29 -4.52 0.49
N GLY A 108 -3.17 -3.32 1.04
CA GLY A 108 -1.93 -2.72 1.48
C GLY A 108 -1.81 -2.68 2.99
N ILE A 109 -0.61 -2.90 3.49
CA ILE A 109 -0.28 -2.81 4.91
C ILE A 109 0.53 -1.53 5.14
N LYS A 110 0.00 -0.62 5.96
CA LYS A 110 0.73 0.56 6.41
C LYS A 110 1.72 0.17 7.50
N ARG A 111 2.99 0.49 7.31
CA ARG A 111 4.08 0.27 8.27
C ARG A 111 4.84 1.58 8.47
N GLY A 112 4.54 2.30 9.56
CA GLY A 112 5.09 3.62 9.79
C GLY A 112 4.81 4.56 8.62
N ASN A 113 5.84 5.08 7.98
CA ASN A 113 5.74 5.97 6.82
C ASN A 113 5.80 5.24 5.46
N SER A 114 5.56 3.94 5.44
CA SER A 114 5.56 3.11 4.23
C SER A 114 4.26 2.35 4.06
N LEU A 115 3.89 2.10 2.81
CA LEU A 115 2.75 1.30 2.41
C LEU A 115 3.24 0.13 1.57
N VAL A 116 2.96 -1.09 2.02
CA VAL A 116 3.46 -2.33 1.42
C VAL A 116 2.32 -3.11 0.80
N PHE A 117 2.46 -3.46 -0.47
CA PHE A 117 1.56 -4.36 -1.20
C PHE A 117 2.33 -5.60 -1.60
N THR A 118 1.75 -6.77 -1.38
CA THR A 118 2.32 -8.05 -1.80
C THR A 118 1.33 -8.79 -2.68
N THR A 119 1.79 -9.24 -3.85
CA THR A 119 0.99 -10.02 -4.78
C THR A 119 1.61 -11.38 -5.03
N LYS A 120 0.75 -12.34 -5.33
CA LYS A 120 1.11 -13.66 -5.84
C LYS A 120 0.21 -13.94 -7.02
N ASP A 121 0.81 -14.26 -8.16
CA ASP A 121 0.12 -14.59 -9.40
C ASP A 121 0.62 -15.95 -9.91
N ASN A 122 -0.30 -16.82 -10.28
CA ASN A 122 -0.02 -18.14 -10.83
C ASN A 122 -0.58 -18.28 -12.27
N SER A 123 -1.09 -17.19 -12.87
CA SER A 123 -1.82 -17.22 -14.14
C SER A 123 -0.92 -17.33 -15.38
N MET A 124 0.35 -16.96 -15.27
CA MET A 124 1.28 -16.87 -16.41
C MET A 124 2.01 -18.19 -16.71
N GLY A 125 1.47 -19.31 -16.25
CA GLY A 125 2.09 -20.64 -16.47
C GLY A 125 3.33 -20.90 -15.62
N GLY A 126 3.59 -20.04 -14.62
CA GLY A 126 4.58 -20.13 -13.59
C GLY A 126 4.05 -19.48 -12.31
N ARG A 127 4.93 -19.08 -11.42
CA ARG A 127 4.58 -18.37 -10.18
C ARG A 127 5.28 -17.02 -10.16
N ALA A 128 4.54 -15.95 -9.96
CA ALA A 128 5.08 -14.62 -9.80
C ALA A 128 4.76 -14.10 -8.38
N TYR A 129 5.73 -13.52 -7.74
CA TYR A 129 5.60 -12.87 -6.44
C TYR A 129 6.12 -11.44 -6.58
N SER A 130 5.38 -10.48 -6.11
CA SER A 130 5.88 -9.12 -6.06
C SER A 130 5.56 -8.43 -4.74
N THR A 131 6.45 -7.53 -4.35
CA THR A 131 6.24 -6.63 -3.22
C THR A 131 6.59 -5.23 -3.67
N MET A 132 5.62 -4.32 -3.51
CA MET A 132 5.80 -2.89 -3.77
C MET A 132 5.74 -2.14 -2.45
N THR A 133 6.77 -1.37 -2.16
CA THR A 133 6.85 -0.53 -0.96
C THR A 133 6.89 0.92 -1.39
N PHE A 134 5.88 1.69 -1.02
CA PHE A 134 5.76 3.12 -1.28
C PHE A 134 6.02 3.90 -0.01
N SER A 135 6.88 4.89 -0.09
CA SER A 135 7.03 5.92 0.95
C SER A 135 7.15 7.30 0.30
N PRO A 136 6.96 8.40 1.04
CA PRO A 136 7.12 9.75 0.48
C PRO A 136 8.48 10.05 -0.13
N SER A 137 9.54 9.38 0.30
CA SER A 137 10.92 9.61 -0.14
C SER A 137 11.51 8.48 -1.00
N SER A 138 10.87 7.32 -1.03
CA SER A 138 11.40 6.16 -1.78
C SER A 138 10.29 5.22 -2.22
N LEU A 139 10.52 4.54 -3.32
CA LEU A 139 9.69 3.45 -3.77
C LEU A 139 10.61 2.27 -4.12
N VAL A 140 10.24 1.08 -3.70
CA VAL A 140 10.97 -0.15 -4.00
C VAL A 140 10.00 -1.19 -4.53
N MET A 141 10.37 -1.82 -5.62
CA MET A 141 9.68 -2.98 -6.18
C MET A 141 10.63 -4.18 -6.14
N ASN A 142 10.18 -5.26 -5.52
CA ASN A 142 10.85 -6.55 -5.61
C ASN A 142 9.92 -7.51 -6.34
N PHE A 143 10.46 -8.33 -7.23
CA PHE A 143 9.69 -9.43 -7.81
C PHE A 143 10.54 -10.69 -7.96
N THR A 144 9.84 -11.80 -7.98
CA THR A 144 10.38 -13.13 -8.24
C THR A 144 9.44 -13.83 -9.21
N ILE A 145 9.97 -14.33 -10.30
CA ILE A 145 9.24 -15.16 -11.26
C ILE A 145 9.87 -16.53 -11.22
N VAL A 146 9.06 -17.57 -11.15
CA VAL A 146 9.45 -18.97 -11.29
C VAL A 146 8.67 -19.50 -12.46
N ASP A 147 9.37 -19.90 -13.52
CA ASP A 147 8.75 -20.44 -14.73
C ASP A 147 8.21 -21.87 -14.55
N LYS A 148 7.72 -22.48 -15.63
CA LYS A 148 7.20 -23.85 -15.63
C LYS A 148 8.29 -24.89 -15.38
N GLN A 149 9.53 -24.61 -15.71
CA GLN A 149 10.70 -25.44 -15.50
C GLN A 149 11.26 -25.35 -14.07
N GLY A 150 10.72 -24.40 -13.27
CA GLY A 150 11.19 -24.12 -11.92
C GLY A 150 12.36 -23.14 -11.87
N GLU A 151 12.77 -22.60 -13.01
CA GLU A 151 13.84 -21.61 -13.07
C GLU A 151 13.38 -20.27 -12.47
N LYS A 152 14.26 -19.65 -11.71
CA LYS A 152 13.94 -18.46 -10.93
C LYS A 152 14.66 -17.23 -11.48
N THR A 153 13.88 -16.16 -11.68
CA THR A 153 14.38 -14.80 -11.95
C THR A 153 13.91 -13.86 -10.84
N THR A 154 14.80 -13.07 -10.32
CA THR A 154 14.49 -12.07 -9.27
C THR A 154 14.94 -10.69 -9.69
N SER A 155 14.28 -9.66 -9.18
CA SER A 155 14.74 -8.28 -9.29
C SER A 155 14.38 -7.46 -8.06
N ARG A 156 15.24 -6.48 -7.77
CA ARG A 156 14.97 -5.37 -6.89
C ARG A 156 15.18 -4.08 -7.67
N ILE A 157 14.14 -3.27 -7.78
CA ILE A 157 14.14 -1.97 -8.45
C ILE A 157 13.92 -0.90 -7.39
N SER A 158 14.87 0.01 -7.26
CA SER A 158 14.78 1.16 -6.38
C SER A 158 14.47 2.40 -7.20
N PHE A 159 13.50 3.19 -6.76
CA PHE A 159 13.08 4.40 -7.45
C PHE A 159 13.44 5.64 -6.63
N SER A 160 13.88 6.66 -7.34
CA SER A 160 14.08 8.02 -6.84
C SER A 160 13.22 9.03 -7.62
N ARG A 161 12.97 10.18 -7.01
CA ARG A 161 12.31 11.33 -7.64
C ARG A 161 13.26 12.09 -8.54
#